data_3909fcd39a40861b8cc8d93f858c37f5
#
_entry.id   3909fcd39a40861b8cc8d93f858c37f5
#
_cell.length_a   1.000
_cell.length_b   1.000
_cell.length_c   1.000
_cell.angle_alpha   90.00
_cell.angle_beta   90.00
_cell.angle_gamma   90.00
#
_symmetry.space_group_name_H-M   'P 1'
#
loop_
_entity.id
_entity.type
_entity.pdbx_description
1 polymer ?
#
loop_
_entity_poly.entity_id
_entity_poly.type
_entity_poly.pdbx_seq_one_letter_code
_entity_poly.pdbx_strand_id
1 'polypeptide(L)' 'HIRLDPEAYHDARTVAPGWDVYVLEQEWREWMTEPPRNPNAAFIGFCKKVFERRGRP' A
#
# COMPACT_ATOMS: atom_id res chain seq x y z
N HIS A 1 -2.85 -15.24 -7.02
CA HIS A 1 -1.74 -14.49 -6.42
C HIS A 1 -1.64 -13.09 -6.99
N ILE A 2 -1.65 -12.09 -6.12
CA ILE A 2 -1.68 -10.68 -6.52
C ILE A 2 -0.27 -10.15 -6.68
N ARG A 3 0.05 -9.61 -7.85
CA ARG A 3 1.33 -8.97 -8.12
C ARG A 3 1.17 -7.47 -8.19
N LEU A 4 2.14 -6.76 -7.61
CA LEU A 4 2.19 -5.30 -7.70
C LEU A 4 3.29 -4.90 -8.67
N ASP A 5 3.02 -3.88 -9.48
CA ASP A 5 4.03 -3.32 -10.37
C ASP A 5 5.04 -2.50 -9.58
N PRO A 6 6.29 -2.38 -10.08
CA PRO A 6 7.29 -1.53 -9.40
C PRO A 6 6.83 -0.10 -9.18
N GLU A 7 6.03 0.43 -10.10
CA GLU A 7 5.50 1.79 -9.96
C GLU A 7 4.58 1.94 -8.76
N ALA A 8 3.88 0.87 -8.37
CA ALA A 8 3.01 0.91 -7.20
C ALA A 8 3.82 1.18 -5.93
N TYR A 9 5.00 0.58 -5.82
CA TYR A 9 5.86 0.84 -4.66
C TYR A 9 6.39 2.26 -4.67
N HIS A 10 6.75 2.76 -5.84
CA HIS A 10 7.19 4.15 -5.99
C HIS A 10 6.09 5.12 -5.55
N ASP A 11 4.87 4.90 -6.04
CA ASP A 11 3.74 5.77 -5.70
C ASP A 11 3.36 5.64 -4.22
N ALA A 12 3.48 4.43 -3.66
CA ALA A 12 3.24 4.21 -2.24
C ALA A 12 4.20 5.04 -1.39
N ARG A 13 5.47 5.10 -1.79
CA ARG A 13 6.47 5.91 -1.08
C ARG A 13 6.12 7.39 -1.14
N THR A 14 5.51 7.83 -2.24
CA THR A 14 5.10 9.21 -2.41
C THR A 14 3.94 9.59 -1.48
N VAL A 15 2.95 8.69 -1.33
CA VAL A 15 1.77 8.99 -0.52
C VAL A 15 1.96 8.67 0.97
N ALA A 16 2.97 7.86 1.30
CA ALA A 16 3.26 7.48 2.69
C ALA A 16 4.76 7.64 2.97
N PRO A 17 5.27 8.88 2.89
CA PRO A 17 6.71 9.11 3.06
C PRO A 17 7.20 8.68 4.43
N GLY A 18 8.37 8.05 4.45
CA GLY A 18 8.98 7.55 5.68
C GLY A 18 8.57 6.13 6.06
N TRP A 19 7.49 5.61 5.49
CA TRP A 19 7.04 4.25 5.78
C TRP A 19 7.76 3.24 4.90
N ASP A 20 7.99 2.05 5.46
CA ASP A 20 8.50 0.92 4.69
C ASP A 20 7.35 0.32 3.90
N VAL A 21 7.34 0.53 2.59
CA VAL A 21 6.22 0.12 1.75
C VAL A 21 6.07 -1.40 1.70
N TYR A 22 7.13 -2.16 1.96
CA TYR A 22 7.04 -3.62 1.99
C TYR A 22 6.32 -4.09 3.26
N VAL A 23 6.50 -3.39 4.37
CA VAL A 23 5.74 -3.65 5.59
C VAL A 23 4.28 -3.31 5.36
N LEU A 24 3.99 -2.18 4.72
CA LEU A 24 2.62 -1.79 4.39
C LEU A 24 1.98 -2.79 3.44
N GLU A 25 2.75 -3.31 2.48
CA GLU A 25 2.25 -4.35 1.57
C GLU A 25 1.83 -5.59 2.34
N GLN A 26 2.64 -6.01 3.30
CA GLN A 26 2.33 -7.19 4.11
C GLN A 26 1.05 -6.97 4.92
N GLU A 27 0.90 -5.81 5.55
CA GLU A 27 -0.33 -5.47 6.28
C GLU A 27 -1.54 -5.49 5.35
N TRP A 28 -1.39 -4.90 4.17
CA TRP A 28 -2.46 -4.84 3.18
C TRP A 28 -2.89 -6.23 2.73
N ARG A 29 -1.93 -7.12 2.48
CA ARG A 29 -2.24 -8.50 2.06
C ARG A 29 -2.95 -9.29 3.15
N GLU A 30 -2.58 -9.06 4.40
CA GLU A 30 -3.23 -9.72 5.53
C GLU A 30 -4.64 -9.18 5.78
N TRP A 31 -4.82 -7.88 5.56
CA TRP A 31 -6.10 -7.22 5.78
C TRP A 31 -7.11 -7.57 4.69
N MET A 32 -6.66 -7.78 3.48
CA MET A 32 -7.49 -7.96 2.30
C MET A 32 -8.17 -9.34 2.32
N THR A 33 -9.50 -9.36 2.12
CA THR A 33 -10.25 -10.61 2.09
C THR A 33 -10.51 -11.12 0.68
N GLU A 34 -10.59 -10.20 -0.29
CA GLU A 34 -10.83 -10.53 -1.68
C GLU A 34 -9.82 -9.82 -2.57
N PRO A 35 -9.40 -10.44 -3.69
CA PRO A 35 -8.51 -9.78 -4.62
C PRO A 35 -9.17 -8.51 -5.18
N PRO A 36 -8.50 -7.35 -5.14
CA PRO A 36 -9.05 -6.13 -5.70
C PRO A 36 -9.02 -6.17 -7.21
N ARG A 37 -9.90 -5.39 -7.82
CA ARG A 37 -9.97 -5.28 -9.27
C ARG A 37 -8.70 -4.64 -9.83
N ASN A 38 -8.16 -3.65 -9.13
CA ASN A 38 -6.92 -2.99 -9.50
C ASN A 38 -5.97 -3.02 -8.30
N PRO A 39 -5.08 -4.02 -8.21
CA PRO A 39 -4.23 -4.17 -7.04
C PRO A 39 -3.30 -2.98 -6.79
N ASN A 40 -2.76 -2.40 -7.85
CA ASN A 40 -1.83 -1.27 -7.69
C ASN A 40 -2.54 -0.09 -7.04
N ALA A 41 -3.70 0.31 -7.58
CA ALA A 41 -4.47 1.41 -7.02
C ALA A 41 -4.94 1.12 -5.61
N ALA A 42 -5.37 -0.11 -5.34
CA ALA A 42 -5.84 -0.51 -4.02
C ALA A 42 -4.72 -0.41 -2.98
N PHE A 43 -3.53 -0.86 -3.33
CA PHE A 43 -2.39 -0.79 -2.42
C PHE A 43 -1.98 0.67 -2.15
N ILE A 44 -1.91 1.48 -3.19
CA ILE A 44 -1.57 2.90 -3.04
C ILE A 44 -2.60 3.60 -2.14
N GLY A 45 -3.88 3.32 -2.34
CA GLY A 45 -4.95 3.86 -1.50
C GLY A 45 -4.83 3.42 -0.05
N PHE A 46 -4.45 2.17 0.19
CA PHE A 46 -4.21 1.67 1.55
C PHE A 46 -3.07 2.44 2.21
N CYS A 47 -1.96 2.62 1.50
CA CYS A 47 -0.81 3.35 2.02
C CYS A 47 -1.17 4.80 2.36
N LYS A 48 -1.94 5.44 1.48
CA LYS A 48 -2.39 6.80 1.71
C LYS A 48 -3.21 6.89 2.99
N LYS A 49 -4.13 5.95 3.21
CA LYS A 49 -4.95 5.93 4.42
C LYS A 49 -4.13 5.68 5.68
N VAL A 50 -3.12 4.81 5.59
CA VAL A 50 -2.21 4.58 6.71
C VAL A 50 -1.53 5.88 7.10
N PHE A 51 -1.03 6.63 6.13
CA PHE A 51 -0.35 7.89 6.38
C PHE A 51 -1.30 8.92 6.99
N GLU A 52 -2.54 8.98 6.50
CA GLU A 52 -3.55 9.90 7.01
C GLU A 52 -3.91 9.59 8.46
N ARG A 53 -3.95 8.31 8.82
CA ARG A 53 -4.36 7.88 10.17
C ARG A 53 -3.21 7.87 11.16
N ARG A 54 -2.06 7.37 10.74
CA ARG A 54 -0.91 7.15 11.62
C ARG A 54 0.13 8.26 11.51
N GLY A 55 0.11 9.03 10.43
CA GLY A 55 1.10 10.05 10.18
C GLY A 55 2.45 9.43 9.82
N ARG A 56 3.52 10.10 10.22
CA ARG A 56 4.88 9.58 9.99
C ARG A 56 5.22 8.51 10.99
N PRO A 57 6.01 7.52 10.59
CA PRO A 57 6.44 6.48 11.52
C PRO A 57 7.35 6.99 12.62
#